data_c6c1c4d3e26b3087a8df5a35d6a73874
#
_entry.id   c6c1c4d3e26b3087a8df5a35d6a73874
#
_cell.length_a   1.000
_cell.length_b   1.000
_cell.length_c   1.000
_cell.angle_alpha   90.00
_cell.angle_beta   90.00
_cell.angle_gamma   90.00
#
_symmetry.space_group_name_H-M   'P 1'
#
loop_
_entity.id
_entity.type
_entity.pdbx_description
1 polymer ?
#
loop_
_entity_poly.entity_id
_entity_poly.type
_entity_poly.pdbx_seq_one_letter_code
_entity_poly.pdbx_strand_id
1 'polypeptide(L)'
;GIDAAIISDMALMDICASEAPGLPIHLSTQSSAANYETLNFWKDEGLERVVLAREVSMDEIKEMQEKVDVEIEAFIHGAMCISYSGRCVLSNHMVHRDANRGGCAQSCRWKYGLFDMPIAGEKNMVGAGEEGIEEKFSMSAVDLAMIQNLPDLIEAGVDSLKIEGRMKSIHYVSTVSNVYRAAVDSYCEDPDNYVCKQEWIDELWKAAQRELATGFYYQIQTEEEQLFGPRRQIPQYAFVGQVLEYDPETQMATVQQRNNFK
;
A
#
# COMPACT_ATOMS: atom_id res chain seq x y z
N GLY A 1 -14.73 -21.80 3.72
CA GLY A 1 -15.14 -20.67 4.54
C GLY A 1 -14.11 -19.56 4.44
N ILE A 2 -14.32 -18.49 5.18
CA ILE A 2 -13.35 -17.44 5.43
C ILE A 2 -12.87 -17.55 6.87
N ASP A 3 -11.63 -17.16 7.14
CA ASP A 3 -11.00 -17.28 8.46
C ASP A 3 -11.22 -16.03 9.31
N ALA A 4 -11.38 -14.85 8.69
CA ALA A 4 -11.68 -13.58 9.33
C ALA A 4 -12.33 -12.59 8.36
N ALA A 5 -12.94 -11.51 8.87
CA ALA A 5 -13.50 -10.42 8.08
C ALA A 5 -12.82 -9.09 8.42
N ILE A 6 -12.38 -8.35 7.41
CA ILE A 6 -11.85 -6.98 7.59
C ILE A 6 -12.99 -5.99 7.34
N ILE A 7 -13.40 -5.26 8.37
CA ILE A 7 -14.59 -4.39 8.35
C ILE A 7 -14.21 -2.98 8.83
N SER A 8 -14.84 -1.95 8.26
CA SER A 8 -14.67 -0.55 8.68
C SER A 8 -15.98 0.11 9.16
N ASP A 9 -17.10 -0.54 8.89
CA ASP A 9 -18.43 -0.02 9.22
C ASP A 9 -18.95 -0.70 10.48
N MET A 10 -19.31 0.09 11.51
CA MET A 10 -19.74 -0.42 12.82
C MET A 10 -21.03 -1.26 12.72
N ALA A 11 -21.98 -0.84 11.87
CA ALA A 11 -23.22 -1.61 11.71
C ALA A 11 -22.97 -2.97 11.06
N LEU A 12 -21.96 -3.07 10.15
CA LEU A 12 -21.54 -4.36 9.59
C LEU A 12 -20.83 -5.23 10.63
N MET A 13 -20.11 -4.63 11.59
CA MET A 13 -19.50 -5.38 12.70
C MET A 13 -20.58 -6.02 13.57
N ASP A 14 -21.62 -5.28 13.95
CA ASP A 14 -22.77 -5.79 14.70
C ASP A 14 -23.49 -6.93 13.97
N ILE A 15 -23.72 -6.75 12.66
CA ILE A 15 -24.33 -7.80 11.83
C ILE A 15 -23.43 -9.02 11.77
N CYS A 16 -22.12 -8.86 11.57
CA CYS A 16 -21.18 -9.95 11.52
C CYS A 16 -21.13 -10.72 12.84
N ALA A 17 -21.10 -10.02 13.96
CA ALA A 17 -21.12 -10.62 15.29
C ALA A 17 -22.40 -11.42 15.56
N SER A 18 -23.56 -10.98 15.03
CA SER A 18 -24.86 -11.65 15.21
C SER A 18 -25.06 -12.83 14.26
N GLU A 19 -24.70 -12.69 12.98
CA GLU A 19 -24.99 -13.67 11.94
C GLU A 19 -23.86 -14.71 11.75
N ALA A 20 -22.65 -14.37 12.16
CA ALA A 20 -21.47 -15.23 12.09
C ALA A 20 -20.70 -15.25 13.42
N PRO A 21 -21.35 -15.67 14.53
CA PRO A 21 -20.70 -15.67 15.84
C PRO A 21 -19.44 -16.55 15.82
N GLY A 22 -18.32 -16.00 16.29
CA GLY A 22 -17.04 -16.68 16.29
C GLY A 22 -16.20 -16.49 15.02
N LEU A 23 -16.66 -15.70 14.05
CA LEU A 23 -15.80 -15.22 12.95
C LEU A 23 -14.99 -14.02 13.45
N PRO A 24 -13.64 -14.11 13.47
CA PRO A 24 -12.79 -12.99 13.84
C PRO A 24 -13.05 -11.73 13.01
N ILE A 25 -13.15 -10.59 13.68
CA ILE A 25 -13.29 -9.30 13.01
C ILE A 25 -11.99 -8.51 13.16
N HIS A 26 -11.45 -8.09 12.03
CA HIS A 26 -10.28 -7.23 11.94
C HIS A 26 -10.71 -5.82 11.53
N LEU A 27 -10.20 -4.80 12.22
CA LEU A 27 -10.46 -3.42 11.84
C LEU A 27 -9.77 -3.06 10.54
N SER A 28 -10.50 -2.51 9.60
CA SER A 28 -9.91 -1.99 8.36
C SER A 28 -9.11 -0.70 8.62
N THR A 29 -8.02 -0.51 7.84
CA THR A 29 -7.31 0.78 7.77
C THR A 29 -8.22 1.97 7.42
N GLN A 30 -9.38 1.72 6.81
CA GLN A 30 -10.38 2.75 6.51
C GLN A 30 -11.00 3.39 7.76
N SER A 31 -10.87 2.77 8.91
CA SER A 31 -11.30 3.33 10.21
C SER A 31 -10.28 4.31 10.79
N SER A 32 -9.11 4.49 10.14
CA SER A 32 -8.10 5.50 10.51
C SER A 32 -7.56 5.33 11.94
N ALA A 33 -7.29 4.08 12.37
CA ALA A 33 -6.70 3.80 13.67
C ALA A 33 -5.21 4.20 13.67
N ALA A 34 -4.88 5.22 14.47
CA ALA A 34 -3.57 5.88 14.45
C ALA A 34 -2.99 6.13 15.87
N ASN A 35 -3.60 5.63 16.93
CA ASN A 35 -3.10 5.78 18.29
C ASN A 35 -3.65 4.68 19.21
N TYR A 36 -2.98 4.49 20.36
CA TYR A 36 -3.34 3.43 21.30
C TYR A 36 -4.73 3.57 21.93
N GLU A 37 -5.27 4.77 22.10
CA GLU A 37 -6.62 4.98 22.61
C GLU A 37 -7.69 4.43 21.65
N THR A 38 -7.46 4.64 20.35
CA THR A 38 -8.31 4.06 19.31
C THR A 38 -8.23 2.53 19.32
N LEU A 39 -7.03 1.97 19.50
CA LEU A 39 -6.84 0.52 19.59
C LEU A 39 -7.56 -0.06 20.81
N ASN A 40 -7.46 0.59 21.99
CA ASN A 40 -8.19 0.19 23.18
C ASN A 40 -9.70 0.18 22.95
N PHE A 41 -10.24 1.23 22.34
CA PHE A 41 -11.66 1.29 22.00
C PHE A 41 -12.09 0.07 21.17
N TRP A 42 -11.37 -0.23 20.10
CA TRP A 42 -11.72 -1.34 19.22
C TRP A 42 -11.51 -2.72 19.87
N LYS A 43 -10.50 -2.86 20.72
CA LYS A 43 -10.32 -4.06 21.55
C LYS A 43 -11.53 -4.28 22.47
N ASP A 44 -12.01 -3.22 23.12
CA ASP A 44 -13.19 -3.27 24.02
C ASP A 44 -14.48 -3.64 23.25
N GLU A 45 -14.55 -3.25 21.95
CA GLU A 45 -15.61 -3.70 21.03
C GLU A 45 -15.43 -5.14 20.51
N GLY A 46 -14.40 -5.85 20.96
CA GLY A 46 -14.18 -7.27 20.67
C GLY A 46 -13.45 -7.58 19.37
N LEU A 47 -12.73 -6.62 18.79
CA LEU A 47 -11.92 -6.85 17.59
C LEU A 47 -10.60 -7.53 17.97
N GLU A 48 -10.20 -8.53 17.17
CA GLU A 48 -8.99 -9.31 17.43
C GLU A 48 -7.74 -8.67 16.82
N ARG A 49 -7.89 -7.95 15.69
CA ARG A 49 -6.77 -7.32 14.96
C ARG A 49 -7.14 -5.95 14.42
N VAL A 50 -6.18 -5.04 14.45
CA VAL A 50 -6.33 -3.70 13.91
C VAL A 50 -5.33 -3.48 12.76
N VAL A 51 -5.86 -3.18 11.55
CA VAL A 51 -5.03 -2.69 10.44
C VAL A 51 -4.79 -1.20 10.65
N LEU A 52 -3.57 -0.83 10.96
CA LEU A 52 -3.20 0.56 11.24
C LEU A 52 -3.42 1.49 10.05
N ALA A 53 -3.63 2.74 10.35
CA ALA A 53 -3.53 3.82 9.37
C ALA A 53 -2.11 3.86 8.78
N ARG A 54 -1.98 4.24 7.49
CA ARG A 54 -0.67 4.26 6.79
C ARG A 54 0.23 5.42 7.22
N GLU A 55 -0.32 6.38 7.92
CA GLU A 55 0.35 7.58 8.42
C GLU A 55 0.98 7.41 9.81
N VAL A 56 0.92 6.21 10.37
CA VAL A 56 1.51 5.89 11.69
C VAL A 56 3.02 5.71 11.59
N SER A 57 3.76 6.28 12.53
CA SER A 57 5.21 6.14 12.66
C SER A 57 5.63 4.89 13.45
N MET A 58 6.91 4.52 13.37
CA MET A 58 7.47 3.41 14.14
C MET A 58 7.38 3.63 15.65
N ASP A 59 7.58 4.87 16.11
CA ASP A 59 7.48 5.20 17.53
C ASP A 59 6.06 5.05 18.06
N GLU A 60 5.06 5.45 17.26
CA GLU A 60 3.65 5.25 17.60
C GLU A 60 3.27 3.77 17.63
N ILE A 61 3.79 2.94 16.72
CA ILE A 61 3.57 1.48 16.75
C ILE A 61 4.11 0.87 18.03
N LYS A 62 5.34 1.21 18.42
CA LYS A 62 5.94 0.76 19.69
C LYS A 62 5.10 1.17 20.89
N GLU A 63 4.65 2.43 20.93
CA GLU A 63 3.76 2.93 21.99
C GLU A 63 2.45 2.17 22.05
N MET A 64 1.85 1.83 20.89
CA MET A 64 0.61 1.05 20.81
C MET A 64 0.83 -0.35 21.38
N GLN A 65 1.88 -1.05 20.98
CA GLN A 65 2.21 -2.39 21.46
C GLN A 65 2.51 -2.45 22.96
N GLU A 66 3.14 -1.42 23.49
CA GLU A 66 3.39 -1.33 24.94
C GLU A 66 2.10 -1.15 25.77
N LYS A 67 1.09 -0.50 25.21
CA LYS A 67 -0.12 -0.06 25.93
C LYS A 67 -1.36 -0.91 25.67
N VAL A 68 -1.42 -1.63 24.57
CA VAL A 68 -2.63 -2.33 24.15
C VAL A 68 -2.31 -3.74 23.67
N ASP A 69 -2.94 -4.72 24.30
CA ASP A 69 -2.85 -6.12 23.90
C ASP A 69 -3.93 -6.43 22.83
N VAL A 70 -3.65 -6.09 21.58
CA VAL A 70 -4.45 -6.39 20.39
C VAL A 70 -3.49 -6.62 19.21
N GLU A 71 -3.80 -7.57 18.33
CA GLU A 71 -2.95 -7.81 17.17
C GLU A 71 -2.89 -6.60 16.23
N ILE A 72 -1.69 -6.23 15.82
CA ILE A 72 -1.44 -5.13 14.88
C ILE A 72 -1.07 -5.66 13.50
N GLU A 73 -1.78 -5.18 12.47
CA GLU A 73 -1.43 -5.37 11.08
C GLU A 73 -0.97 -4.05 10.46
N ALA A 74 0.23 -4.05 9.86
CA ALA A 74 0.82 -2.87 9.25
C ALA A 74 1.18 -3.09 7.78
N PHE A 75 1.04 -2.05 6.94
CA PHE A 75 1.46 -2.13 5.55
C PHE A 75 2.98 -2.09 5.45
N ILE A 76 3.54 -3.00 4.63
CA ILE A 76 4.99 -3.12 4.41
C ILE A 76 5.40 -2.83 2.98
N HIS A 77 4.47 -2.91 2.02
CA HIS A 77 4.79 -2.70 0.61
C HIS A 77 3.57 -2.28 -0.20
N GLY A 78 3.82 -1.48 -1.24
CA GLY A 78 2.87 -1.12 -2.26
C GLY A 78 2.41 0.33 -2.19
N ALA A 79 1.28 0.59 -2.81
CA ALA A 79 0.82 1.94 -3.06
C ALA A 79 0.45 2.73 -1.80
N MET A 80 1.03 3.93 -1.65
CA MET A 80 0.60 4.90 -0.66
C MET A 80 -0.58 5.72 -1.15
N CYS A 81 -1.40 6.21 -0.22
CA CYS A 81 -2.55 7.08 -0.49
C CYS A 81 -2.16 8.55 -0.33
N ILE A 82 -2.71 9.43 -1.17
CA ILE A 82 -2.54 10.89 -1.02
C ILE A 82 -3.32 11.45 0.18
N SER A 83 -4.37 10.76 0.60
CA SER A 83 -5.23 11.17 1.71
C SER A 83 -4.95 10.34 2.94
N TYR A 84 -5.28 10.88 4.11
CA TYR A 84 -5.37 10.09 5.33
C TYR A 84 -6.24 8.86 5.13
N SER A 85 -5.92 7.78 5.82
CA SER A 85 -6.62 6.51 5.75
C SER A 85 -8.12 6.70 6.03
N GLY A 86 -8.98 6.20 5.14
CA GLY A 86 -10.45 6.35 5.26
C GLY A 86 -11.02 7.74 5.01
N ARG A 87 -10.24 8.72 4.52
CA ARG A 87 -10.68 10.11 4.35
C ARG A 87 -10.63 10.61 2.90
N CYS A 88 -10.44 9.72 1.92
CA CYS A 88 -10.36 10.10 0.52
C CYS A 88 -11.75 10.33 -0.10
N VAL A 89 -11.99 11.52 -0.63
CA VAL A 89 -13.20 11.85 -1.40
C VAL A 89 -12.91 12.04 -2.89
N LEU A 90 -11.64 12.04 -3.30
CA LEU A 90 -11.23 12.36 -4.67
C LEU A 90 -11.86 11.42 -5.70
N SER A 91 -11.80 10.12 -5.48
CA SER A 91 -12.35 9.13 -6.40
C SER A 91 -13.88 9.22 -6.51
N ASN A 92 -14.56 9.52 -5.39
CA ASN A 92 -16.00 9.73 -5.40
C ASN A 92 -16.36 10.99 -6.21
N HIS A 93 -15.64 12.10 -5.97
CA HIS A 93 -15.88 13.36 -6.67
C HIS A 93 -15.62 13.24 -8.18
N MET A 94 -14.53 12.59 -8.58
CA MET A 94 -14.09 12.52 -9.97
C MET A 94 -14.87 11.50 -10.82
N VAL A 95 -15.27 10.37 -10.25
CA VAL A 95 -15.83 9.22 -11.01
C VAL A 95 -16.96 8.49 -10.30
N HIS A 96 -17.52 9.07 -9.24
CA HIS A 96 -18.62 8.51 -8.46
C HIS A 96 -18.32 7.10 -7.89
N ARG A 97 -17.03 6.84 -7.54
CA ARG A 97 -16.59 5.60 -6.91
C ARG A 97 -16.03 5.92 -5.53
N ASP A 98 -16.67 5.38 -4.50
CA ASP A 98 -16.28 5.64 -3.12
C ASP A 98 -14.99 4.87 -2.76
N ALA A 99 -13.89 5.61 -2.59
CA ALA A 99 -12.59 5.06 -2.24
C ALA A 99 -12.60 4.41 -0.85
N ASN A 100 -13.38 4.95 0.08
CA ASN A 100 -13.43 4.49 1.47
C ASN A 100 -14.26 3.21 1.63
N ARG A 101 -15.02 2.86 0.59
CA ARG A 101 -15.82 1.62 0.49
C ARG A 101 -15.24 0.64 -0.53
N GLY A 102 -13.92 0.68 -0.77
CA GLY A 102 -13.23 -0.20 -1.71
C GLY A 102 -13.32 0.22 -3.18
N GLY A 103 -14.00 1.32 -3.53
CA GLY A 103 -14.21 1.79 -4.90
C GLY A 103 -13.11 2.69 -5.47
N CYS A 104 -11.93 2.79 -4.85
CA CYS A 104 -10.86 3.68 -5.31
C CYS A 104 -10.50 3.47 -6.77
N ALA A 105 -10.61 4.53 -7.59
CA ALA A 105 -10.21 4.56 -9.00
C ALA A 105 -8.76 5.02 -9.21
N GLN A 106 -8.02 5.27 -8.11
CA GLN A 106 -6.66 5.82 -8.13
C GLN A 106 -6.58 7.18 -8.86
N SER A 107 -7.60 8.03 -8.71
CA SER A 107 -7.68 9.33 -9.38
C SER A 107 -6.48 10.24 -9.05
N CYS A 108 -5.92 10.16 -7.84
CA CYS A 108 -4.71 10.90 -7.47
C CYS A 108 -3.49 10.62 -8.37
N ARG A 109 -3.52 9.54 -9.15
CA ARG A 109 -2.45 9.11 -10.05
C ARG A 109 -2.65 9.50 -11.49
N TRP A 110 -3.76 10.18 -11.79
CA TRP A 110 -4.00 10.73 -13.11
C TRP A 110 -3.12 11.95 -13.34
N LYS A 111 -2.99 12.34 -14.59
CA LYS A 111 -2.31 13.56 -14.97
C LYS A 111 -3.30 14.73 -14.93
N TYR A 112 -2.95 15.77 -14.21
CA TYR A 112 -3.70 17.00 -14.06
C TYR A 112 -2.94 18.15 -14.69
N GLY A 113 -3.65 19.13 -15.26
CA GLY A 113 -3.11 20.42 -15.67
C GLY A 113 -3.33 21.44 -14.57
N LEU A 114 -2.36 22.31 -14.33
CA LEU A 114 -2.53 23.49 -13.49
C LEU A 114 -3.13 24.60 -14.34
N PHE A 115 -4.15 25.27 -13.81
CA PHE A 115 -4.75 26.47 -14.41
C PHE A 115 -4.67 27.57 -13.39
N ASP A 116 -4.13 28.74 -13.78
CA ASP A 116 -4.27 29.96 -12.99
C ASP A 116 -5.74 30.39 -13.01
N MET A 117 -6.41 30.26 -11.88
CA MET A 117 -7.73 30.82 -11.71
C MET A 117 -7.60 32.26 -11.23
N PRO A 118 -8.21 33.25 -11.92
CA PRO A 118 -8.25 34.62 -11.42
C PRO A 118 -8.96 34.62 -10.08
N ILE A 119 -8.35 35.26 -9.09
CA ILE A 119 -8.98 35.51 -7.78
C ILE A 119 -10.24 36.31 -8.02
N ALA A 120 -11.35 35.92 -7.40
CA ALA A 120 -12.63 36.57 -7.58
C ALA A 120 -12.51 38.09 -7.35
N GLY A 121 -12.71 38.91 -8.40
CA GLY A 121 -12.57 40.34 -8.38
C GLY A 121 -11.50 40.93 -9.33
N GLU A 122 -10.57 40.14 -9.84
CA GLU A 122 -9.63 40.60 -10.86
C GLU A 122 -10.22 40.38 -12.26
N LYS A 123 -10.33 41.49 -13.02
CA LYS A 123 -10.90 41.48 -14.38
C LYS A 123 -9.97 40.90 -15.46
N ASN A 124 -8.80 40.42 -15.12
CA ASN A 124 -7.88 39.83 -16.07
C ASN A 124 -8.12 38.32 -16.13
N MET A 125 -9.18 37.93 -16.82
CA MET A 125 -9.22 36.59 -17.40
C MET A 125 -8.10 36.53 -18.41
N VAL A 126 -6.95 35.99 -18.02
CA VAL A 126 -6.02 35.44 -19.00
C VAL A 126 -6.82 34.30 -19.63
N GLY A 127 -7.25 34.52 -20.85
CA GLY A 127 -8.01 33.53 -21.57
C GLY A 127 -7.29 32.20 -21.51
N ALA A 128 -8.05 31.14 -21.39
CA ALA A 128 -7.62 29.82 -21.74
C ALA A 128 -7.24 29.83 -23.24
N GLY A 129 -6.13 30.45 -23.55
CA GLY A 129 -5.47 30.36 -24.83
C GLY A 129 -4.94 28.94 -24.94
N GLU A 130 -5.17 28.31 -26.05
CA GLU A 130 -4.73 26.97 -26.39
C GLU A 130 -3.20 26.79 -26.36
N GLU A 131 -2.46 27.78 -25.92
CA GLU A 131 -1.00 27.76 -25.83
C GLU A 131 -0.55 27.47 -24.39
N GLY A 132 -0.24 26.19 -24.16
CA GLY A 132 0.83 25.85 -23.26
C GLY A 132 0.55 25.73 -21.78
N ILE A 133 -0.32 24.81 -21.36
CA ILE A 133 -0.09 24.18 -20.06
C ILE A 133 0.79 22.96 -20.32
N GLU A 134 2.10 23.18 -20.35
CA GLU A 134 3.07 22.12 -20.56
C GLU A 134 3.31 21.29 -19.30
N GLU A 135 2.96 21.75 -18.12
CA GLU A 135 3.20 21.03 -16.88
C GLU A 135 1.97 20.23 -16.44
N LYS A 136 2.04 18.94 -16.71
CA LYS A 136 1.11 17.96 -16.14
C LYS A 136 1.72 17.42 -14.85
N PHE A 137 0.97 17.52 -13.76
CA PHE A 137 1.35 16.94 -12.49
C PHE A 137 0.44 15.75 -12.10
N SER A 138 0.90 14.94 -11.18
CA SER A 138 0.07 13.95 -10.49
C SER A 138 0.22 14.15 -8.99
N MET A 139 -0.83 13.79 -8.25
CA MET A 139 -0.80 13.77 -6.77
C MET A 139 -0.29 12.43 -6.25
N SER A 140 0.46 11.69 -7.05
CA SER A 140 0.91 10.35 -6.70
C SER A 140 2.06 10.41 -5.72
N ALA A 141 1.92 9.74 -4.58
CA ALA A 141 3.06 9.43 -3.72
C ALA A 141 3.92 8.29 -4.29
N VAL A 142 5.17 8.20 -3.85
CA VAL A 142 6.03 7.03 -4.03
C VAL A 142 5.40 5.80 -3.37
N ASP A 143 5.76 4.59 -3.81
CA ASP A 143 5.23 3.38 -3.22
C ASP A 143 6.04 3.03 -1.93
N LEU A 144 5.38 2.41 -0.95
CA LEU A 144 5.99 1.93 0.28
C LEU A 144 6.85 0.70 0.02
N ALA A 145 8.02 0.60 0.66
CA ALA A 145 8.83 -0.61 0.74
C ALA A 145 9.66 -0.66 2.03
N MET A 146 9.34 -1.59 2.90
CA MET A 146 9.98 -1.79 4.21
C MET A 146 10.97 -2.96 4.22
N ILE A 147 11.39 -3.45 3.05
CA ILE A 147 12.24 -4.65 2.95
C ILE A 147 13.57 -4.51 3.71
N GLN A 148 14.19 -3.34 3.67
CA GLN A 148 15.45 -3.07 4.38
C GLN A 148 15.26 -2.86 5.88
N ASN A 149 14.05 -2.48 6.28
CA ASN A 149 13.67 -2.16 7.65
C ASN A 149 12.66 -3.18 8.23
N LEU A 150 12.60 -4.36 7.63
CA LEU A 150 11.68 -5.43 8.07
C LEU A 150 11.90 -5.84 9.54
N PRO A 151 13.14 -5.95 10.04
CA PRO A 151 13.39 -6.23 11.46
C PRO A 151 12.71 -5.24 12.40
N ASP A 152 12.75 -3.95 12.09
CA ASP A 152 12.19 -2.90 12.95
C ASP A 152 10.69 -3.10 13.20
N LEU A 153 9.94 -3.54 12.18
CA LEU A 153 8.50 -3.82 12.30
C LEU A 153 8.24 -5.09 13.13
N ILE A 154 9.04 -6.13 12.91
CA ILE A 154 8.90 -7.39 13.67
C ILE A 154 9.26 -7.16 15.14
N GLU A 155 10.35 -6.45 15.41
CA GLU A 155 10.80 -6.11 16.77
C GLU A 155 9.86 -5.13 17.48
N ALA A 156 9.18 -4.26 16.71
CA ALA A 156 8.12 -3.40 17.24
C ALA A 156 6.84 -4.18 17.61
N GLY A 157 6.77 -5.48 17.32
CA GLY A 157 5.64 -6.34 17.70
C GLY A 157 4.50 -6.33 16.68
N VAL A 158 4.74 -6.01 15.41
CA VAL A 158 3.72 -6.10 14.37
C VAL A 158 3.42 -7.58 14.08
N ASP A 159 2.18 -8.01 14.29
CA ASP A 159 1.75 -9.41 14.16
C ASP A 159 1.49 -9.82 12.71
N SER A 160 1.08 -8.88 11.87
CA SER A 160 0.69 -9.14 10.47
C SER A 160 1.27 -8.11 9.52
N LEU A 161 1.95 -8.60 8.49
CA LEU A 161 2.65 -7.79 7.48
C LEU A 161 1.81 -7.72 6.20
N LYS A 162 1.29 -6.53 5.87
CA LYS A 162 0.33 -6.35 4.77
C LYS A 162 0.96 -5.79 3.51
N ILE A 163 0.71 -6.46 2.37
CA ILE A 163 1.13 -6.00 1.04
C ILE A 163 -0.09 -5.42 0.29
N GLU A 164 0.02 -4.19 -0.20
CA GLU A 164 -0.99 -3.60 -1.09
C GLU A 164 -0.73 -4.01 -2.54
N GLY A 165 -1.66 -4.73 -3.11
CA GLY A 165 -1.54 -5.24 -4.48
C GLY A 165 -2.86 -5.37 -5.23
N ARG A 166 -3.98 -4.83 -4.73
CA ARG A 166 -5.31 -5.00 -5.30
C ARG A 166 -5.39 -4.65 -6.79
N MET A 167 -4.75 -3.57 -7.20
CA MET A 167 -4.74 -3.10 -8.59
C MET A 167 -3.48 -3.52 -9.36
N LYS A 168 -2.71 -4.42 -8.80
CA LYS A 168 -1.46 -4.91 -9.39
C LYS A 168 -1.68 -6.25 -10.10
N SER A 169 -0.72 -6.62 -10.95
CA SER A 169 -0.74 -7.92 -11.64
C SER A 169 -0.42 -9.06 -10.68
N ILE A 170 -0.82 -10.29 -11.06
CA ILE A 170 -0.43 -11.51 -10.33
C ILE A 170 1.09 -11.62 -10.22
N HIS A 171 1.82 -11.27 -11.27
CA HIS A 171 3.29 -11.25 -11.26
C HIS A 171 3.83 -10.32 -10.14
N TYR A 172 3.31 -9.09 -10.04
CA TYR A 172 3.71 -8.18 -8.96
C TYR A 172 3.46 -8.78 -7.58
N VAL A 173 2.24 -9.28 -7.34
CA VAL A 173 1.88 -9.85 -6.04
C VAL A 173 2.76 -11.05 -5.71
N SER A 174 2.99 -11.94 -6.68
CA SER A 174 3.83 -13.13 -6.49
C SER A 174 5.27 -12.75 -6.18
N THR A 175 5.87 -11.80 -6.94
CA THR A 175 7.25 -11.37 -6.73
C THR A 175 7.42 -10.73 -5.36
N VAL A 176 6.56 -9.77 -5.03
CA VAL A 176 6.63 -9.05 -3.74
C VAL A 176 6.43 -10.01 -2.57
N SER A 177 5.40 -10.87 -2.62
CA SER A 177 5.12 -11.83 -1.55
C SER A 177 6.27 -12.83 -1.37
N ASN A 178 6.86 -13.32 -2.45
CA ASN A 178 7.98 -14.25 -2.39
C ASN A 178 9.23 -13.62 -1.76
N VAL A 179 9.53 -12.39 -2.13
CA VAL A 179 10.67 -11.65 -1.56
C VAL A 179 10.47 -11.41 -0.06
N TYR A 180 9.31 -10.88 0.34
CA TYR A 180 9.05 -10.64 1.76
C TYR A 180 8.97 -11.94 2.56
N ARG A 181 8.43 -13.03 2.00
CA ARG A 181 8.43 -14.34 2.65
C ARG A 181 9.86 -14.83 2.91
N ALA A 182 10.73 -14.75 1.90
CA ALA A 182 12.14 -15.14 2.04
C ALA A 182 12.88 -14.28 3.07
N ALA A 183 12.58 -12.97 3.12
CA ALA A 183 13.18 -12.07 4.09
C ALA A 183 12.72 -12.36 5.53
N VAL A 184 11.42 -12.58 5.74
CA VAL A 184 10.86 -12.97 7.04
C VAL A 184 11.44 -14.30 7.51
N ASP A 185 11.48 -15.31 6.64
CA ASP A 185 12.03 -16.64 6.98
C ASP A 185 13.50 -16.53 7.39
N SER A 186 14.29 -15.76 6.62
CA SER A 186 15.72 -15.54 6.94
C SER A 186 15.92 -14.79 8.26
N TYR A 187 15.06 -13.80 8.56
CA TYR A 187 15.11 -13.11 9.85
C TYR A 187 14.74 -14.03 11.01
N CYS A 188 13.66 -14.82 10.86
CA CYS A 188 13.23 -15.75 11.91
C CYS A 188 14.22 -16.89 12.15
N GLU A 189 15.00 -17.29 11.13
CA GLU A 189 16.02 -18.33 11.25
C GLU A 189 17.24 -17.84 12.05
N ASP A 190 17.72 -16.63 11.81
CA ASP A 190 18.88 -16.05 12.50
C ASP A 190 18.75 -14.52 12.62
N PRO A 191 18.01 -14.03 13.63
CA PRO A 191 17.79 -12.59 13.81
C PRO A 191 19.07 -11.80 14.04
N ASP A 192 20.04 -12.37 14.78
CA ASP A 192 21.28 -11.70 15.18
C ASP A 192 22.24 -11.45 14.00
N ASN A 193 22.17 -12.27 12.96
CA ASN A 193 22.99 -12.15 11.76
C ASN A 193 22.18 -11.79 10.49
N TYR A 194 20.94 -11.36 10.64
CA TYR A 194 20.11 -10.99 9.51
C TYR A 194 20.71 -9.83 8.71
N VAL A 195 20.76 -9.99 7.41
CA VAL A 195 21.13 -8.92 6.46
C VAL A 195 20.15 -8.94 5.29
N CYS A 196 19.54 -7.80 5.01
CA CYS A 196 18.72 -7.64 3.82
C CYS A 196 19.57 -7.83 2.56
N LYS A 197 19.27 -8.87 1.77
CA LYS A 197 20.03 -9.21 0.57
C LYS A 197 19.75 -8.24 -0.57
N GLN A 198 20.80 -7.83 -1.28
CA GLN A 198 20.65 -6.94 -2.45
C GLN A 198 19.74 -7.54 -3.53
N GLU A 199 19.77 -8.86 -3.72
CA GLU A 199 18.92 -9.57 -4.67
C GLU A 199 17.40 -9.35 -4.40
N TRP A 200 16.99 -9.25 -3.14
CA TRP A 200 15.60 -8.97 -2.76
C TRP A 200 15.18 -7.54 -3.16
N ILE A 201 16.07 -6.59 -2.92
CA ILE A 201 15.85 -5.20 -3.33
C ILE A 201 15.73 -5.12 -4.85
N ASP A 202 16.63 -5.77 -5.58
CA ASP A 202 16.64 -5.78 -7.04
C ASP A 202 15.39 -6.42 -7.63
N GLU A 203 14.89 -7.53 -7.03
CA GLU A 203 13.63 -8.15 -7.45
C GLU A 203 12.41 -7.24 -7.23
N LEU A 204 12.35 -6.55 -6.10
CA LEU A 204 11.29 -5.57 -5.84
C LEU A 204 11.33 -4.42 -6.87
N TRP A 205 12.52 -3.93 -7.22
CA TRP A 205 12.68 -2.90 -8.25
C TRP A 205 12.24 -3.36 -9.63
N LYS A 206 12.43 -4.63 -9.99
CA LYS A 206 11.93 -5.20 -11.26
C LYS A 206 10.41 -5.16 -11.36
N ALA A 207 9.72 -5.36 -10.24
CA ALA A 207 8.26 -5.33 -10.15
C ALA A 207 7.72 -3.91 -9.90
N ALA A 208 8.53 -2.98 -9.40
CA ALA A 208 8.12 -1.63 -9.04
C ALA A 208 7.70 -0.81 -10.27
N GLN A 209 6.67 0.00 -10.10
CA GLN A 209 6.18 0.94 -11.12
C GLN A 209 6.46 2.40 -10.74
N ARG A 210 6.99 2.62 -9.53
CA ARG A 210 7.33 3.92 -8.93
C ARG A 210 8.54 3.78 -8.04
N GLU A 211 9.09 4.91 -7.66
CA GLU A 211 10.10 4.98 -6.60
C GLU A 211 9.55 4.41 -5.29
N LEU A 212 10.45 3.89 -4.47
CA LEU A 212 10.15 3.21 -3.22
C LEU A 212 10.70 4.03 -2.06
N ALA A 213 9.91 4.16 -0.99
CA ALA A 213 10.28 4.84 0.25
C ALA A 213 9.69 4.13 1.46
N THR A 214 10.10 4.55 2.67
CA THR A 214 9.62 3.97 3.93
C THR A 214 8.28 4.55 4.42
N GLY A 215 7.62 5.39 3.62
CA GLY A 215 6.37 6.02 4.02
C GLY A 215 6.54 6.91 5.26
N PHE A 216 5.58 6.87 6.16
CA PHE A 216 5.58 7.66 7.40
C PHE A 216 6.35 7.01 8.55
N TYR A 217 6.92 5.82 8.37
CA TYR A 217 7.50 5.06 9.48
C TYR A 217 8.63 5.79 10.21
N TYR A 218 9.48 6.55 9.49
CA TYR A 218 10.64 7.22 10.09
C TYR A 218 10.63 8.73 9.96
N GLN A 219 9.76 9.28 9.13
CA GLN A 219 9.73 10.72 8.87
C GLN A 219 8.35 11.20 8.42
N ILE A 220 8.09 12.48 8.63
CA ILE A 220 6.96 13.15 8.00
C ILE A 220 7.25 13.27 6.50
N GLN A 221 6.29 12.89 5.68
CA GLN A 221 6.38 12.98 4.22
C GLN A 221 6.55 14.43 3.76
N THR A 222 7.49 14.66 2.86
CA THR A 222 7.80 15.94 2.27
C THR A 222 7.44 15.95 0.78
N GLU A 223 7.82 17.01 0.07
CA GLU A 223 7.68 17.08 -1.38
C GLU A 223 8.53 16.04 -2.14
N GLU A 224 9.59 15.52 -1.52
CA GLU A 224 10.47 14.52 -2.12
C GLU A 224 9.77 13.17 -2.30
N GLU A 225 8.81 12.83 -1.44
CA GLU A 225 8.02 11.61 -1.55
C GLU A 225 6.78 11.77 -2.45
N GLN A 226 6.60 12.93 -3.08
CA GLN A 226 5.56 13.18 -4.08
C GLN A 226 6.13 13.10 -5.50
N LEU A 227 5.41 12.44 -6.38
CA LEU A 227 5.80 12.32 -7.78
C LEU A 227 5.21 13.49 -8.60
N PHE A 228 5.84 14.66 -8.51
CA PHE A 228 5.49 15.82 -9.33
C PHE A 228 6.06 15.66 -10.74
N GLY A 229 5.32 15.17 -11.69
CA GLY A 229 5.76 15.13 -13.06
C GLY A 229 5.62 13.77 -13.77
N PRO A 230 6.18 13.63 -14.99
CA PRO A 230 5.98 12.45 -15.83
C PRO A 230 6.78 11.21 -15.39
N ARG A 231 7.30 11.16 -14.18
CA ARG A 231 8.07 10.03 -13.65
C ARG A 231 7.20 8.76 -13.48
N ARG A 232 6.68 8.26 -14.59
CA ARG A 232 6.49 6.83 -14.72
C ARG A 232 7.88 6.27 -15.01
N GLN A 233 8.52 5.67 -14.04
CA GLN A 233 9.55 4.70 -14.38
C GLN A 233 8.85 3.64 -15.21
N ILE A 234 9.18 3.59 -16.49
CA ILE A 234 8.81 2.47 -17.34
C ILE A 234 9.53 1.28 -16.69
N PRO A 235 8.85 0.22 -16.27
CA PRO A 235 9.51 -0.95 -15.71
C PRO A 235 10.61 -1.37 -16.71
N GLN A 236 11.83 -1.54 -16.22
CA GLN A 236 12.95 -1.99 -17.07
C GLN A 236 12.70 -3.42 -17.57
N TYR A 237 11.79 -4.13 -16.92
CA TYR A 237 11.43 -5.51 -17.21
C TYR A 237 9.94 -5.60 -17.56
N ALA A 238 9.65 -6.36 -18.61
CA ALA A 238 8.28 -6.66 -19.02
C ALA A 238 7.96 -8.11 -18.66
N PHE A 239 6.82 -8.33 -18.01
CA PHE A 239 6.32 -9.67 -17.80
C PHE A 239 5.89 -10.27 -19.15
N VAL A 240 6.60 -11.31 -19.60
CA VAL A 240 6.38 -11.93 -20.92
C VAL A 240 5.59 -13.22 -20.86
N GLY A 241 5.66 -13.95 -19.76
CA GLY A 241 4.97 -15.23 -19.62
C GLY A 241 5.24 -15.93 -18.31
N GLN A 242 4.61 -17.09 -18.14
CA GLN A 242 4.75 -17.95 -16.98
C GLN A 242 5.31 -19.31 -17.44
N VAL A 243 6.35 -19.78 -16.78
CA VAL A 243 6.85 -21.14 -16.97
C VAL A 243 5.86 -22.10 -16.32
N LEU A 244 5.29 -23.02 -17.10
CA LEU A 244 4.37 -24.04 -16.61
C LEU A 244 5.11 -25.32 -16.22
N GLU A 245 6.11 -25.70 -17.01
CA GLU A 245 6.92 -26.89 -16.81
C GLU A 245 8.36 -26.61 -17.22
N TYR A 246 9.31 -27.26 -16.57
CA TYR A 246 10.71 -27.19 -16.93
C TYR A 246 11.33 -28.60 -16.81
N ASP A 247 11.95 -29.04 -17.90
CA ASP A 247 12.69 -30.29 -17.93
C ASP A 247 14.19 -30.01 -17.79
N PRO A 248 14.81 -30.38 -16.67
CA PRO A 248 16.24 -30.14 -16.43
C PRO A 248 17.18 -30.96 -17.32
N GLU A 249 16.74 -32.12 -17.87
CA GLU A 249 17.58 -32.97 -18.73
C GLU A 249 17.69 -32.36 -20.13
N THR A 250 16.60 -31.87 -20.69
CA THR A 250 16.57 -31.25 -22.01
C THR A 250 16.76 -29.74 -21.99
N GLN A 251 16.75 -29.15 -20.80
CA GLN A 251 16.77 -27.69 -20.58
C GLN A 251 15.63 -26.94 -21.32
N MET A 252 14.53 -27.62 -21.55
CA MET A 252 13.36 -27.07 -22.23
C MET A 252 12.31 -26.65 -21.22
N ALA A 253 11.63 -25.51 -21.50
CA ALA A 253 10.52 -25.01 -20.70
C ALA A 253 9.27 -24.86 -21.54
N THR A 254 8.13 -25.30 -21.00
CA THR A 254 6.82 -24.96 -21.50
C THR A 254 6.39 -23.62 -20.88
N VAL A 255 6.21 -22.60 -21.73
CA VAL A 255 5.89 -21.23 -21.27
C VAL A 255 4.52 -20.81 -21.76
N GLN A 256 3.67 -20.38 -20.84
CA GLN A 256 2.43 -19.69 -21.20
C GLN A 256 2.73 -18.22 -21.49
N GLN A 257 2.73 -17.85 -22.75
CA GLN A 257 2.96 -16.47 -23.17
C GLN A 257 1.81 -15.54 -22.70
N ARG A 258 2.16 -14.40 -22.15
CA ARG A 258 1.22 -13.35 -21.69
C ARG A 258 1.46 -12.00 -22.37
N ASN A 259 2.65 -11.81 -22.96
CA ASN A 259 3.02 -10.62 -23.70
C ASN A 259 3.95 -11.01 -24.86
N ASN A 260 4.26 -10.06 -25.73
CA ASN A 260 5.13 -10.34 -26.88
C ASN A 260 6.55 -10.67 -26.43
N PHE A 261 7.07 -11.81 -26.90
CA PHE A 261 8.49 -12.09 -26.92
C PHE A 261 9.11 -11.32 -28.09
N LYS A 262 10.12 -10.51 -27.83
CA LYS A 262 10.94 -9.88 -28.85
C LYS A 262 12.31 -10.55 -28.88
#